data_e09983a73d82e385ff3be4d62a1bf38e
#
_entry.id   e09983a73d82e385ff3be4d62a1bf38e
#
_cell.length_a   1.000
_cell.length_b   1.000
_cell.length_c   1.000
_cell.angle_alpha   90.00
_cell.angle_beta   90.00
_cell.angle_gamma   90.00
#
_symmetry.space_group_name_H-M   'P 1'
#
loop_
_entity.id
_entity.type
_entity.pdbx_description
1 polymer ?
#
loop_
_entity_poly.entity_id
_entity_poly.type
_entity_poly.pdbx_seq_one_letter_code
_entity_poly.pdbx_strand_id
1 'polypeptide(L)'
;EQLHRLAPEVGLPLVVTNDLHYVRRDQAEAHDVLLCVGTGSNLDTPGRMRFESPEFYLKSTAEMVARFPDEAEAIRTTRRIAEMCDLTLPLGQLRIPHFPVPDGETVDSWLRKECEKGLVERYGAVTPELRARLDYELSVICSMGYAGYFLIVADFVRFARAQGIMTTCRGSAPGSIVTYTLGITPVDPIAYQLPFERFLNPDRVTMPDIDIDFEDGRRDEVIAYVTRKYGSDHVAQIITFGTMLARAA
;
A
#
# COMPACT_ATOMS: atom_id res chain seq x y z
N GLU A 1 12.76 35.29 14.11
CA GLU A 1 12.05 36.53 14.49
C GLU A 1 10.61 36.52 13.99
N GLN A 2 10.33 36.23 12.71
CA GLN A 2 8.96 36.22 12.18
C GLN A 2 8.08 35.16 12.86
N LEU A 3 8.61 33.96 13.10
CA LEU A 3 7.87 32.90 13.80
C LEU A 3 7.57 33.25 15.27
N HIS A 4 8.46 33.97 15.95
CA HIS A 4 8.22 34.46 17.31
C HIS A 4 7.08 35.47 17.41
N ARG A 5 6.80 36.22 16.33
CA ARG A 5 5.66 37.13 16.28
C ARG A 5 4.37 36.36 15.96
N LEU A 6 4.44 35.45 14.98
CA LEU A 6 3.27 34.73 14.49
C LEU A 6 2.74 33.71 15.49
N ALA A 7 3.61 33.00 16.22
CA ALA A 7 3.22 31.91 17.11
C ALA A 7 2.19 32.34 18.18
N PRO A 8 2.36 33.48 18.90
CA PRO A 8 1.35 33.97 19.83
C PRO A 8 0.04 34.37 19.15
N GLU A 9 0.10 34.95 17.94
CA GLU A 9 -1.10 35.39 17.20
C GLU A 9 -1.98 34.21 16.80
N VAL A 10 -1.39 33.06 16.48
CA VAL A 10 -2.11 31.83 16.10
C VAL A 10 -2.31 30.86 17.26
N GLY A 11 -1.81 31.19 18.45
CA GLY A 11 -1.95 30.35 19.64
C GLY A 11 -1.19 29.03 19.59
N LEU A 12 -0.10 28.93 18.80
CA LEU A 12 0.70 27.72 18.64
C LEU A 12 2.09 27.86 19.30
N PRO A 13 2.59 26.82 19.99
CA PRO A 13 3.93 26.83 20.54
C PRO A 13 4.99 26.67 19.43
N LEU A 14 6.15 27.29 19.63
CA LEU A 14 7.32 27.04 18.78
C LEU A 14 7.94 25.69 19.08
N VAL A 15 8.55 25.10 18.08
CA VAL A 15 9.40 23.90 18.19
C VAL A 15 10.73 24.14 17.45
N VAL A 16 11.83 23.72 18.05
CA VAL A 16 13.15 23.76 17.41
C VAL A 16 13.42 22.44 16.70
N THR A 17 13.79 22.52 15.43
CA THR A 17 14.19 21.37 14.62
C THR A 17 15.59 21.57 14.04
N ASN A 18 16.25 20.50 13.60
CA ASN A 18 17.62 20.55 13.08
C ASN A 18 17.73 20.27 11.57
N ASP A 19 16.63 20.21 10.85
CA ASP A 19 16.65 19.83 9.42
C ASP A 19 17.46 18.54 9.18
N LEU A 20 17.08 17.47 9.89
CA LEU A 20 17.78 16.19 9.94
C LEU A 20 17.80 15.47 8.59
N HIS A 21 18.99 15.15 8.08
CA HIS A 21 19.19 14.40 6.83
C HIS A 21 19.99 13.11 7.00
N TYR A 22 20.75 12.98 8.08
CA TYR A 22 21.52 11.76 8.41
C TYR A 22 21.68 11.61 9.92
N VAL A 23 21.99 10.39 10.38
CA VAL A 23 21.98 10.06 11.82
C VAL A 23 23.26 10.53 12.51
N ARG A 24 24.42 10.33 11.91
CA ARG A 24 25.74 10.69 12.50
C ARG A 24 26.45 11.72 11.65
N ARG A 25 27.23 12.57 12.30
CA ARG A 25 27.99 13.65 11.65
C ARG A 25 28.95 13.15 10.57
N ASP A 26 29.56 11.97 10.76
CA ASP A 26 30.48 11.35 9.80
C ASP A 26 29.78 10.86 8.52
N GLN A 27 28.45 10.82 8.49
CA GLN A 27 27.65 10.43 7.33
C GLN A 27 27.40 11.58 6.33
N ALA A 28 27.89 12.78 6.61
CA ALA A 28 27.74 13.94 5.72
C ALA A 28 28.32 13.69 4.31
N GLU A 29 29.46 13.01 4.22
CA GLU A 29 30.09 12.68 2.93
C GLU A 29 29.26 11.65 2.14
N ALA A 30 28.76 10.60 2.80
CA ALA A 30 27.88 9.63 2.18
C ALA A 30 26.56 10.26 1.68
N HIS A 31 26.02 11.21 2.46
CA HIS A 31 24.85 11.98 2.05
C HIS A 31 25.13 12.88 0.85
N ASP A 32 26.30 13.47 0.74
CA ASP A 32 26.70 14.26 -0.42
C ASP A 32 26.76 13.43 -1.71
N VAL A 33 27.26 12.18 -1.62
CA VAL A 33 27.19 11.21 -2.72
C VAL A 33 25.73 10.88 -3.07
N LEU A 34 24.87 10.68 -2.08
CA LEU A 34 23.44 10.39 -2.29
C LEU A 34 22.73 11.54 -3.00
N LEU A 35 23.06 12.80 -2.70
CA LEU A 35 22.55 13.97 -3.41
C LEU A 35 22.97 13.96 -4.89
N CYS A 36 24.20 13.55 -5.20
CA CYS A 36 24.63 13.40 -6.58
C CYS A 36 23.80 12.36 -7.33
N VAL A 37 23.53 11.21 -6.71
CA VAL A 37 22.66 10.15 -7.29
C VAL A 37 21.25 10.70 -7.54
N GLY A 38 20.65 11.37 -6.57
CA GLY A 38 19.30 11.92 -6.65
C GLY A 38 19.13 13.06 -7.65
N THR A 39 20.21 13.80 -7.95
CA THR A 39 20.20 14.94 -8.90
C THR A 39 20.82 14.64 -10.26
N GLY A 40 21.27 13.40 -10.49
CA GLY A 40 21.94 13.00 -11.74
C GLY A 40 23.27 13.75 -11.97
N SER A 41 24.01 14.12 -10.90
CA SER A 41 25.27 14.84 -10.93
C SER A 41 26.42 13.98 -10.39
N ASN A 42 27.68 14.45 -10.56
CA ASN A 42 28.87 13.85 -9.98
C ASN A 42 29.45 14.76 -8.91
N LEU A 43 30.31 14.24 -8.02
CA LEU A 43 30.97 15.01 -6.98
C LEU A 43 31.72 16.24 -7.50
N ASP A 44 32.31 16.12 -8.69
CA ASP A 44 33.10 17.16 -9.34
C ASP A 44 32.27 18.14 -10.19
N THR A 45 30.95 17.95 -10.29
CA THR A 45 30.07 18.81 -11.10
C THR A 45 30.03 20.23 -10.49
N PRO A 46 30.40 21.28 -11.22
CA PRO A 46 30.36 22.65 -10.71
C PRO A 46 28.91 23.08 -10.42
N GLY A 47 28.71 23.79 -9.29
CA GLY A 47 27.40 24.35 -8.93
C GLY A 47 26.32 23.32 -8.57
N ARG A 48 26.67 22.05 -8.37
CA ARG A 48 25.71 21.02 -7.94
C ARG A 48 25.10 21.31 -6.57
N MET A 49 23.98 20.71 -6.31
CA MET A 49 23.37 20.73 -4.98
C MET A 49 24.27 20.01 -3.97
N ARG A 50 24.58 20.68 -2.87
CA ARG A 50 25.30 20.12 -1.73
C ARG A 50 24.97 20.90 -0.46
N PHE A 51 25.18 20.28 0.68
CA PHE A 51 25.11 20.98 1.96
C PHE A 51 26.47 21.63 2.31
N GLU A 52 26.41 22.85 2.82
CA GLU A 52 27.61 23.60 3.11
C GLU A 52 28.32 23.22 4.43
N SER A 53 27.65 22.42 5.26
CA SER A 53 28.17 21.99 6.56
C SER A 53 27.70 20.56 6.92
N PRO A 54 28.43 19.86 7.82
CA PRO A 54 28.06 18.53 8.31
C PRO A 54 27.06 18.60 9.48
N GLU A 55 26.30 19.68 9.63
CA GLU A 55 25.50 19.94 10.84
C GLU A 55 24.05 19.36 10.77
N PHE A 56 23.72 18.63 9.72
CA PHE A 56 22.37 18.08 9.49
C PHE A 56 22.19 16.66 10.06
N TYR A 57 22.93 16.32 11.10
CA TYR A 57 22.83 15.04 11.80
C TYR A 57 21.87 15.08 13.00
N LEU A 58 21.51 13.90 13.53
CA LEU A 58 20.67 13.77 14.71
C LEU A 58 21.45 14.23 15.96
N LYS A 59 21.14 15.43 16.41
CA LYS A 59 21.77 16.03 17.59
C LYS A 59 21.12 15.55 18.89
N SER A 60 21.95 15.38 19.91
CA SER A 60 21.50 15.22 21.29
C SER A 60 20.80 16.48 21.81
N THR A 61 20.01 16.34 22.88
CA THR A 61 19.37 17.48 23.55
C THR A 61 20.41 18.52 23.99
N ALA A 62 21.58 18.09 24.49
CA ALA A 62 22.63 19.00 24.92
C ALA A 62 23.20 19.83 23.73
N GLU A 63 23.40 19.20 22.57
CA GLU A 63 23.85 19.89 21.36
C GLU A 63 22.80 20.87 20.85
N MET A 64 21.50 20.50 20.92
CA MET A 64 20.40 21.39 20.54
C MET A 64 20.32 22.60 21.48
N VAL A 65 20.45 22.41 22.80
CA VAL A 65 20.49 23.51 23.80
C VAL A 65 21.66 24.44 23.53
N ALA A 66 22.86 23.89 23.26
CA ALA A 66 24.03 24.70 22.96
C ALA A 66 23.86 25.53 21.67
N ARG A 67 23.13 24.99 20.66
CA ARG A 67 22.90 25.69 19.41
C ARG A 67 21.79 26.73 19.49
N PHE A 68 20.82 26.53 20.37
CA PHE A 68 19.64 27.39 20.56
C PHE A 68 19.49 27.74 22.06
N PRO A 69 20.44 28.50 22.64
CA PRO A 69 20.49 28.72 24.10
C PRO A 69 19.27 29.49 24.62
N ASP A 70 18.66 30.33 23.79
CA ASP A 70 17.53 31.17 24.18
C ASP A 70 16.18 30.50 23.96
N GLU A 71 16.15 29.26 23.37
CA GLU A 71 14.93 28.56 22.92
C GLU A 71 14.55 27.36 23.80
N ALA A 72 14.78 27.43 25.10
CA ALA A 72 14.58 26.30 26.01
C ALA A 72 13.13 25.77 25.99
N GLU A 73 12.12 26.64 25.83
CA GLU A 73 10.71 26.23 25.73
C GLU A 73 10.41 25.54 24.41
N ALA A 74 10.91 26.07 23.28
CA ALA A 74 10.74 25.47 21.97
C ALA A 74 11.44 24.10 21.87
N ILE A 75 12.55 23.88 22.58
CA ILE A 75 13.18 22.57 22.71
C ILE A 75 12.29 21.61 23.51
N ARG A 76 11.70 22.06 24.63
CA ARG A 76 10.76 21.24 25.42
C ARG A 76 9.48 20.86 24.66
N THR A 77 9.07 21.69 23.71
CA THR A 77 7.91 21.40 22.85
C THR A 77 8.09 20.11 22.06
N THR A 78 9.29 19.73 21.65
CA THR A 78 9.57 18.43 20.99
C THR A 78 9.09 17.26 21.84
N ARG A 79 9.37 17.28 23.14
CA ARG A 79 8.89 16.24 24.08
C ARG A 79 7.38 16.28 24.25
N ARG A 80 6.78 17.47 24.36
CA ARG A 80 5.30 17.60 24.44
C ARG A 80 4.63 17.00 23.21
N ILE A 81 5.16 17.25 22.02
CA ILE A 81 4.62 16.64 20.78
C ILE A 81 4.70 15.12 20.86
N ALA A 82 5.82 14.56 21.31
CA ALA A 82 5.95 13.11 21.48
C ALA A 82 4.94 12.55 22.53
N GLU A 83 4.70 13.27 23.63
CA GLU A 83 3.75 12.91 24.68
C GLU A 83 2.27 13.02 24.22
N MET A 84 1.99 13.82 23.18
CA MET A 84 0.65 13.90 22.55
C MET A 84 0.35 12.71 21.64
N CYS A 85 1.37 11.94 21.24
CA CYS A 85 1.22 10.79 20.35
C CYS A 85 1.01 9.53 21.20
N ASP A 86 -0.23 9.03 21.23
CA ASP A 86 -0.60 7.78 21.86
C ASP A 86 -1.33 6.91 20.82
N LEU A 87 -0.56 6.36 19.89
CA LEU A 87 -1.07 5.53 18.80
C LEU A 87 -0.43 4.16 18.82
N THR A 88 -1.25 3.14 19.01
CA THR A 88 -0.84 1.75 18.80
C THR A 88 -1.33 1.27 17.44
N LEU A 89 -0.39 0.97 16.54
CA LEU A 89 -0.72 0.39 15.24
C LEU A 89 -1.03 -1.11 15.41
N PRO A 90 -2.23 -1.58 15.03
CA PRO A 90 -2.59 -2.99 15.12
C PRO A 90 -1.94 -3.78 13.98
N LEU A 91 -0.63 -4.03 14.10
CA LEU A 91 0.15 -4.78 13.10
C LEU A 91 -0.20 -6.27 13.16
N GLY A 92 -0.10 -6.96 12.00
CA GLY A 92 -0.33 -8.40 11.88
C GLY A 92 -1.81 -8.83 12.00
N GLN A 93 -2.75 -7.91 12.03
CA GLN A 93 -4.19 -8.22 12.02
C GLN A 93 -4.74 -8.12 10.60
N LEU A 94 -5.23 -9.25 10.10
CA LEU A 94 -5.95 -9.30 8.83
C LEU A 94 -7.34 -8.67 9.00
N ARG A 95 -7.68 -7.67 8.19
CA ARG A 95 -8.96 -6.95 8.22
C ARG A 95 -9.64 -7.01 6.87
N ILE A 96 -10.08 -8.21 6.49
CA ILE A 96 -10.87 -8.41 5.26
C ILE A 96 -12.35 -8.17 5.59
N PRO A 97 -13.08 -7.38 4.79
CA PRO A 97 -14.52 -7.24 4.94
C PRO A 97 -15.23 -8.59 4.82
N HIS A 98 -16.36 -8.72 5.50
CA HIS A 98 -17.18 -9.93 5.41
C HIS A 98 -17.80 -10.02 4.01
N PHE A 99 -17.62 -11.18 3.36
CA PHE A 99 -18.33 -11.51 2.12
C PHE A 99 -19.57 -12.34 2.47
N PRO A 100 -20.80 -11.90 2.09
CA PRO A 100 -22.01 -12.66 2.35
C PRO A 100 -22.04 -13.92 1.47
N VAL A 101 -22.23 -15.07 2.12
CA VAL A 101 -22.38 -16.36 1.45
C VAL A 101 -23.81 -16.91 1.69
N PRO A 102 -24.32 -17.81 0.84
CA PRO A 102 -25.61 -18.46 1.03
C PRO A 102 -25.68 -19.24 2.35
N ASP A 103 -26.89 -19.43 2.88
CA ASP A 103 -27.12 -20.19 4.09
C ASP A 103 -26.56 -21.62 3.98
N GLY A 104 -25.86 -22.05 4.99
CA GLY A 104 -25.19 -23.35 5.06
C GLY A 104 -23.80 -23.41 4.41
N GLU A 105 -23.32 -22.29 3.81
CA GLU A 105 -21.97 -22.20 3.27
C GLU A 105 -21.05 -21.45 4.21
N THR A 106 -19.75 -21.82 4.13
CA THR A 106 -18.64 -20.99 4.63
C THR A 106 -18.03 -20.21 3.46
N VAL A 107 -17.26 -19.19 3.76
CA VAL A 107 -16.53 -18.43 2.73
C VAL A 107 -15.61 -19.34 1.91
N ASP A 108 -14.95 -20.29 2.56
CA ASP A 108 -14.06 -21.26 1.90
C ASP A 108 -14.82 -22.24 1.00
N SER A 109 -15.95 -22.79 1.49
CA SER A 109 -16.76 -23.71 0.70
C SER A 109 -17.41 -23.01 -0.50
N TRP A 110 -17.82 -21.75 -0.31
CA TRP A 110 -18.37 -20.94 -1.39
C TRP A 110 -17.31 -20.59 -2.44
N LEU A 111 -16.10 -20.21 -2.02
CA LEU A 111 -15.00 -19.98 -2.94
C LEU A 111 -14.72 -21.22 -3.80
N ARG A 112 -14.64 -22.40 -3.17
CA ARG A 112 -14.45 -23.67 -3.87
C ARG A 112 -15.52 -23.91 -4.93
N LYS A 113 -16.80 -23.77 -4.57
CA LYS A 113 -17.92 -23.96 -5.49
C LYS A 113 -17.87 -23.02 -6.70
N GLU A 114 -17.59 -21.75 -6.47
CA GLU A 114 -17.45 -20.76 -7.54
C GLU A 114 -16.28 -21.10 -8.47
N CYS A 115 -15.15 -21.55 -7.91
CA CYS A 115 -13.99 -21.97 -8.69
C CYS A 115 -14.26 -23.26 -9.48
N GLU A 116 -14.92 -24.26 -8.90
CA GLU A 116 -15.28 -25.49 -9.60
C GLU A 116 -16.23 -25.24 -10.78
N LYS A 117 -17.22 -24.35 -10.58
CA LYS A 117 -18.08 -23.88 -11.66
C LYS A 117 -17.27 -23.21 -12.76
N GLY A 118 -16.43 -22.26 -12.40
CA GLY A 118 -15.56 -21.55 -13.34
C GLY A 118 -14.56 -22.46 -14.05
N LEU A 119 -14.07 -23.51 -13.37
CA LEU A 119 -13.18 -24.49 -13.98
C LEU A 119 -13.83 -25.20 -15.17
N VAL A 120 -15.09 -25.63 -15.00
CA VAL A 120 -15.86 -26.25 -16.09
C VAL A 120 -16.16 -25.23 -17.20
N GLU A 121 -16.54 -24.01 -16.85
CA GLU A 121 -16.83 -22.93 -17.82
C GLU A 121 -15.60 -22.56 -18.66
N ARG A 122 -14.41 -22.57 -18.07
CA ARG A 122 -13.16 -22.14 -18.73
C ARG A 122 -12.50 -23.24 -19.56
N TYR A 123 -12.49 -24.47 -19.05
CA TYR A 123 -11.74 -25.56 -19.66
C TYR A 123 -12.63 -26.61 -20.36
N GLY A 124 -13.95 -26.60 -20.09
CA GLY A 124 -14.87 -27.64 -20.59
C GLY A 124 -14.58 -28.98 -19.93
N ALA A 125 -13.56 -29.68 -20.40
CA ALA A 125 -13.09 -30.94 -19.79
C ALA A 125 -12.07 -30.68 -18.68
N VAL A 126 -12.40 -31.13 -17.47
CA VAL A 126 -11.54 -30.98 -16.29
C VAL A 126 -10.62 -32.18 -16.17
N THR A 127 -9.31 -31.97 -16.39
CA THR A 127 -8.31 -33.03 -16.20
C THR A 127 -7.91 -33.19 -14.72
N PRO A 128 -7.32 -34.34 -14.30
CA PRO A 128 -6.80 -34.52 -12.95
C PRO A 128 -5.75 -33.46 -12.57
N GLU A 129 -4.93 -33.01 -13.51
CA GLU A 129 -3.89 -31.99 -13.30
C GLU A 129 -4.48 -30.63 -13.01
N LEU A 130 -5.52 -30.21 -13.75
CA LEU A 130 -6.26 -28.98 -13.51
C LEU A 130 -6.91 -28.96 -12.13
N ARG A 131 -7.52 -30.09 -11.76
CA ARG A 131 -8.12 -30.25 -10.43
C ARG A 131 -7.08 -30.21 -9.32
N ALA A 132 -5.98 -30.92 -9.46
CA ALA A 132 -4.90 -30.92 -8.48
C ALA A 132 -4.31 -29.50 -8.29
N ARG A 133 -4.13 -28.75 -9.37
CA ARG A 133 -3.67 -27.35 -9.30
C ARG A 133 -4.68 -26.47 -8.59
N LEU A 134 -5.96 -26.58 -8.90
CA LEU A 134 -7.02 -25.82 -8.22
C LEU A 134 -7.09 -26.16 -6.73
N ASP A 135 -7.07 -27.44 -6.38
CA ASP A 135 -7.12 -27.90 -4.98
C ASP A 135 -5.93 -27.41 -4.18
N TYR A 136 -4.73 -27.42 -4.76
CA TYR A 136 -3.52 -26.88 -4.14
C TYR A 136 -3.68 -25.38 -3.84
N GLU A 137 -4.03 -24.59 -4.85
CA GLU A 137 -4.18 -23.13 -4.67
C GLU A 137 -5.28 -22.78 -3.68
N LEU A 138 -6.43 -23.45 -3.73
CA LEU A 138 -7.51 -23.26 -2.76
C LEU A 138 -7.06 -23.60 -1.34
N SER A 139 -6.27 -24.68 -1.17
CA SER A 139 -5.75 -25.06 0.15
C SER A 139 -4.86 -23.95 0.75
N VAL A 140 -4.00 -23.33 -0.06
CA VAL A 140 -3.14 -22.23 0.37
C VAL A 140 -3.98 -20.99 0.69
N ILE A 141 -4.87 -20.58 -0.21
CA ILE A 141 -5.71 -19.38 -0.05
C ILE A 141 -6.58 -19.47 1.21
N CYS A 142 -7.24 -20.63 1.43
CA CYS A 142 -8.11 -20.84 2.59
C CYS A 142 -7.30 -20.93 3.89
N SER A 143 -6.16 -21.64 3.91
CA SER A 143 -5.31 -21.72 5.12
C SER A 143 -4.76 -20.38 5.57
N MET A 144 -4.53 -19.46 4.62
CA MET A 144 -4.09 -18.09 4.90
C MET A 144 -5.26 -17.11 5.20
N GLY A 145 -6.53 -17.56 5.12
CA GLY A 145 -7.71 -16.76 5.43
C GLY A 145 -8.09 -15.75 4.35
N TYR A 146 -7.67 -15.94 3.09
CA TYR A 146 -7.88 -14.98 2.02
C TYR A 146 -9.11 -15.27 1.13
N ALA A 147 -9.91 -16.31 1.42
CA ALA A 147 -11.04 -16.71 0.59
C ALA A 147 -12.02 -15.55 0.36
N GLY A 148 -12.36 -14.78 1.41
CA GLY A 148 -13.24 -13.61 1.31
C GLY A 148 -12.68 -12.51 0.40
N TYR A 149 -11.38 -12.29 0.42
CA TYR A 149 -10.72 -11.31 -0.45
C TYR A 149 -10.89 -11.66 -1.93
N PHE A 150 -10.66 -12.92 -2.31
CA PHE A 150 -10.88 -13.38 -3.69
C PHE A 150 -12.31 -13.23 -4.15
N LEU A 151 -13.27 -13.56 -3.28
CA LEU A 151 -14.70 -13.42 -3.58
C LEU A 151 -15.12 -11.96 -3.77
N ILE A 152 -14.59 -11.05 -2.94
CA ILE A 152 -14.85 -9.60 -3.07
C ILE A 152 -14.30 -9.08 -4.39
N VAL A 153 -13.06 -9.46 -4.76
CA VAL A 153 -12.46 -9.05 -6.03
C VAL A 153 -13.24 -9.60 -7.22
N ALA A 154 -13.62 -10.87 -7.18
CA ALA A 154 -14.46 -11.48 -8.22
C ALA A 154 -15.81 -10.78 -8.38
N ASP A 155 -16.40 -10.36 -7.28
CA ASP A 155 -17.71 -9.68 -7.25
C ASP A 155 -17.67 -8.35 -8.00
N PHE A 156 -16.76 -7.46 -7.67
CA PHE A 156 -16.71 -6.16 -8.34
C PHE A 156 -16.19 -6.24 -9.78
N VAL A 157 -15.36 -7.23 -10.13
CA VAL A 157 -14.98 -7.49 -11.52
C VAL A 157 -16.19 -7.99 -12.33
N ARG A 158 -17.01 -8.89 -11.75
CA ARG A 158 -18.27 -9.33 -12.38
C ARG A 158 -19.24 -8.16 -12.57
N PHE A 159 -19.41 -7.32 -11.55
CA PHE A 159 -20.22 -6.12 -11.65
C PHE A 159 -19.76 -5.24 -12.82
N ALA A 160 -18.47 -4.89 -12.88
CA ALA A 160 -17.94 -4.06 -13.95
C ALA A 160 -18.21 -4.64 -15.34
N ARG A 161 -17.96 -5.94 -15.53
CA ARG A 161 -18.23 -6.62 -16.80
C ARG A 161 -19.71 -6.66 -17.16
N ALA A 162 -20.59 -6.88 -16.17
CA ALA A 162 -22.04 -6.85 -16.38
C ALA A 162 -22.56 -5.47 -16.82
N GLN A 163 -21.85 -4.39 -16.43
CA GLN A 163 -22.11 -3.03 -16.88
C GLN A 163 -21.39 -2.67 -18.19
N GLY A 164 -20.64 -3.60 -18.78
CA GLY A 164 -19.84 -3.35 -19.99
C GLY A 164 -18.61 -2.47 -19.73
N ILE A 165 -18.16 -2.37 -18.48
CA ILE A 165 -16.93 -1.64 -18.11
C ILE A 165 -15.73 -2.53 -18.38
N MET A 166 -14.75 -2.02 -19.17
CA MET A 166 -13.52 -2.76 -19.46
C MET A 166 -12.69 -2.96 -18.19
N THR A 167 -12.20 -4.19 -18.01
CA THR A 167 -11.34 -4.56 -16.87
C THR A 167 -10.14 -5.36 -17.31
N THR A 168 -9.01 -5.13 -16.69
CA THR A 168 -7.82 -5.98 -16.84
C THR A 168 -7.16 -6.23 -15.49
N CYS A 169 -6.63 -7.44 -15.32
CA CYS A 169 -5.86 -7.81 -14.13
C CYS A 169 -4.37 -7.87 -14.52
N ARG A 170 -3.54 -7.17 -13.78
CA ARG A 170 -2.09 -7.12 -13.99
C ARG A 170 -1.32 -7.63 -12.77
N GLY A 171 0.01 -7.58 -12.84
CA GLY A 171 0.87 -8.04 -11.76
C GLY A 171 1.00 -9.56 -11.69
N SER A 172 1.03 -10.14 -10.49
CA SER A 172 1.26 -11.57 -10.26
C SER A 172 -0.04 -12.39 -10.16
N ALA A 173 -1.18 -11.77 -9.92
CA ALA A 173 -2.47 -12.44 -9.76
C ALA A 173 -2.89 -13.32 -10.96
N PRO A 174 -2.56 -13.00 -12.24
CA PRO A 174 -2.78 -13.90 -13.36
C PRO A 174 -2.07 -15.27 -13.28
N GLY A 175 -1.13 -15.46 -12.34
CA GLY A 175 -0.48 -16.74 -12.09
C GLY A 175 -1.33 -17.77 -11.34
N SER A 176 -2.56 -17.39 -10.93
CA SER A 176 -3.46 -18.26 -10.16
C SER A 176 -4.61 -18.80 -11.01
N ILE A 177 -4.84 -20.13 -10.95
CA ILE A 177 -6.02 -20.76 -11.55
C ILE A 177 -7.31 -20.33 -10.83
N VAL A 178 -7.23 -19.97 -9.54
CA VAL A 178 -8.38 -19.44 -8.78
C VAL A 178 -8.81 -18.09 -9.35
N THR A 179 -7.90 -17.15 -9.63
CA THR A 179 -8.26 -15.87 -10.25
C THR A 179 -8.79 -16.02 -11.67
N TYR A 180 -8.29 -16.99 -12.42
CA TYR A 180 -8.78 -17.32 -13.74
C TYR A 180 -10.20 -17.91 -13.73
N THR A 181 -10.45 -18.90 -12.87
CA THR A 181 -11.78 -19.56 -12.78
C THR A 181 -12.85 -18.63 -12.19
N LEU A 182 -12.49 -17.73 -11.27
CA LEU A 182 -13.39 -16.69 -10.77
C LEU A 182 -13.68 -15.58 -11.79
N GLY A 183 -12.95 -15.57 -12.92
CA GLY A 183 -13.11 -14.55 -13.95
C GLY A 183 -12.42 -13.22 -13.59
N ILE A 184 -11.55 -13.17 -12.60
CA ILE A 184 -10.78 -11.97 -12.24
C ILE A 184 -9.82 -11.63 -13.39
N THR A 185 -9.11 -12.63 -13.93
CA THR A 185 -8.23 -12.49 -15.08
C THR A 185 -8.71 -13.28 -16.29
N PRO A 186 -8.48 -12.82 -17.52
CA PRO A 186 -8.69 -13.62 -18.74
C PRO A 186 -7.48 -14.50 -19.07
N VAL A 187 -6.34 -14.35 -18.38
CA VAL A 187 -5.09 -15.07 -18.68
C VAL A 187 -5.13 -16.44 -18.03
N ASP A 188 -4.95 -17.50 -18.84
CA ASP A 188 -4.86 -18.88 -18.38
C ASP A 188 -3.47 -19.20 -17.82
N PRO A 189 -3.31 -19.39 -16.50
CA PRO A 189 -2.00 -19.64 -15.91
C PRO A 189 -1.40 -20.99 -16.33
N ILE A 190 -2.21 -21.94 -16.75
CA ILE A 190 -1.72 -23.26 -17.18
C ILE A 190 -1.16 -23.16 -18.61
N ALA A 191 -1.93 -22.55 -19.54
CA ALA A 191 -1.48 -22.36 -20.91
C ALA A 191 -0.18 -21.53 -21.02
N TYR A 192 -0.01 -20.54 -20.15
CA TYR A 192 1.17 -19.68 -20.09
C TYR A 192 2.23 -20.14 -19.09
N GLN A 193 2.03 -21.28 -18.43
CA GLN A 193 2.96 -21.86 -17.43
C GLN A 193 3.37 -20.87 -16.33
N LEU A 194 2.40 -20.09 -15.81
CA LEU A 194 2.64 -19.10 -14.79
C LEU A 194 2.69 -19.76 -13.41
N PRO A 195 3.73 -19.49 -12.60
CA PRO A 195 3.84 -20.05 -11.25
C PRO A 195 2.95 -19.30 -10.26
N PHE A 196 2.17 -20.04 -9.45
CA PHE A 196 1.33 -19.52 -8.39
C PHE A 196 2.12 -18.86 -7.25
N GLU A 197 3.29 -19.41 -6.97
CA GLU A 197 4.16 -19.00 -5.86
C GLU A 197 4.71 -17.58 -6.01
N ARG A 198 4.66 -17.01 -7.21
CA ARG A 198 4.96 -15.58 -7.44
C ARG A 198 3.85 -14.66 -6.96
N PHE A 199 2.63 -15.16 -6.95
CA PHE A 199 1.45 -14.41 -6.50
C PHE A 199 1.21 -14.63 -5.00
N LEU A 200 1.17 -15.88 -4.54
CA LEU A 200 0.94 -16.22 -3.14
C LEU A 200 1.86 -17.37 -2.73
N ASN A 201 2.68 -17.13 -1.70
CA ASN A 201 3.61 -18.10 -1.16
C ASN A 201 3.32 -18.30 0.34
N PRO A 202 3.00 -19.53 0.80
CA PRO A 202 2.73 -19.82 2.21
C PRO A 202 3.91 -19.52 3.14
N ASP A 203 5.14 -19.55 2.63
CA ASP A 203 6.34 -19.22 3.39
C ASP A 203 6.53 -17.70 3.58
N ARG A 204 5.74 -16.89 2.88
CA ARG A 204 5.80 -15.45 2.90
C ARG A 204 4.47 -14.88 3.38
N VAL A 205 4.40 -14.55 4.67
CA VAL A 205 3.17 -14.01 5.30
C VAL A 205 2.94 -12.56 4.83
N THR A 206 2.59 -12.40 3.55
CA THR A 206 2.16 -11.11 2.97
C THR A 206 0.79 -11.29 2.34
N MET A 207 -0.10 -10.32 2.57
CA MET A 207 -1.40 -10.30 1.91
C MET A 207 -1.20 -10.28 0.39
N PRO A 208 -1.96 -11.09 -0.39
CA PRO A 208 -1.91 -11.02 -1.84
C PRO A 208 -2.41 -9.66 -2.33
N ASP A 209 -1.78 -9.16 -3.37
CA ASP A 209 -2.18 -7.93 -4.04
C ASP A 209 -2.74 -8.26 -5.43
N ILE A 210 -4.01 -7.92 -5.65
CA ILE A 210 -4.70 -8.14 -6.93
C ILE A 210 -4.95 -6.78 -7.56
N ASP A 211 -4.11 -6.42 -8.51
CA ASP A 211 -4.20 -5.18 -9.26
C ASP A 211 -5.24 -5.30 -10.38
N ILE A 212 -6.30 -4.52 -10.30
CA ILE A 212 -7.34 -4.44 -11.33
C ILE A 212 -7.41 -3.01 -11.88
N ASP A 213 -7.19 -2.88 -13.17
CA ASP A 213 -7.44 -1.64 -13.90
C ASP A 213 -8.86 -1.64 -14.45
N PHE A 214 -9.53 -0.50 -14.38
CA PHE A 214 -10.85 -0.26 -14.96
C PHE A 214 -10.78 0.86 -15.98
N GLU A 215 -11.71 0.85 -16.93
CA GLU A 215 -11.94 1.96 -17.84
C GLU A 215 -12.03 3.28 -17.05
N ASP A 216 -11.14 4.24 -17.37
CA ASP A 216 -10.94 5.46 -16.60
C ASP A 216 -12.24 6.27 -16.43
N GLY A 217 -12.97 6.48 -17.52
CA GLY A 217 -14.22 7.26 -17.52
C GLY A 217 -15.36 6.66 -16.70
N ARG A 218 -15.27 5.38 -16.31
CA ARG A 218 -16.33 4.65 -15.60
C ARG A 218 -15.87 3.99 -14.30
N ARG A 219 -14.63 4.23 -13.90
CA ARG A 219 -14.04 3.69 -12.66
C ARG A 219 -14.85 4.05 -11.42
N ASP A 220 -15.38 5.26 -11.37
CA ASP A 220 -16.17 5.74 -10.23
C ASP A 220 -17.47 4.95 -10.02
N GLU A 221 -18.06 4.37 -11.08
CA GLU A 221 -19.22 3.49 -10.96
C GLU A 221 -18.89 2.22 -10.15
N VAL A 222 -17.69 1.66 -10.38
CA VAL A 222 -17.22 0.48 -9.64
C VAL A 222 -16.94 0.84 -8.18
N ILE A 223 -16.28 1.97 -7.92
CA ILE A 223 -16.04 2.47 -6.56
C ILE A 223 -17.36 2.69 -5.82
N ALA A 224 -18.34 3.30 -6.46
CA ALA A 224 -19.67 3.51 -5.90
C ALA A 224 -20.41 2.19 -5.61
N TYR A 225 -20.26 1.19 -6.47
CA TYR A 225 -20.81 -0.15 -6.22
C TYR A 225 -20.20 -0.81 -4.98
N VAL A 226 -18.87 -0.84 -4.90
CA VAL A 226 -18.13 -1.45 -3.78
C VAL A 226 -18.47 -0.75 -2.47
N THR A 227 -18.48 0.59 -2.48
CA THR A 227 -18.83 1.41 -1.30
C THR A 227 -20.27 1.13 -0.82
N ARG A 228 -21.23 1.00 -1.73
CA ARG A 228 -22.63 0.66 -1.39
C ARG A 228 -22.77 -0.75 -0.83
N LYS A 229 -22.03 -1.72 -1.40
CA LYS A 229 -22.18 -3.14 -1.05
C LYS A 229 -21.45 -3.51 0.24
N TYR A 230 -20.24 -2.98 0.43
CA TYR A 230 -19.36 -3.37 1.54
C TYR A 230 -19.30 -2.33 2.66
N GLY A 231 -19.86 -1.15 2.47
CA GLY A 231 -19.85 -0.05 3.44
C GLY A 231 -18.78 0.99 3.17
N SER A 232 -19.09 2.26 3.46
CA SER A 232 -18.17 3.39 3.27
C SER A 232 -16.97 3.36 4.21
N ASP A 233 -17.06 2.61 5.30
CA ASP A 233 -16.01 2.38 6.28
C ASP A 233 -15.04 1.24 5.88
N HIS A 234 -15.35 0.50 4.82
CA HIS A 234 -14.54 -0.59 4.28
C HIS A 234 -13.86 -0.23 2.95
N VAL A 235 -14.15 0.94 2.41
CA VAL A 235 -13.61 1.40 1.13
C VAL A 235 -12.89 2.72 1.31
N ALA A 236 -11.63 2.76 0.90
CA ALA A 236 -10.81 3.96 0.97
C ALA A 236 -10.01 4.13 -0.33
N GLN A 237 -9.80 5.38 -0.70
CA GLN A 237 -8.83 5.73 -1.73
C GLN A 237 -7.51 6.13 -1.05
N ILE A 238 -6.39 5.73 -1.64
CA ILE A 238 -5.08 6.25 -1.23
C ILE A 238 -5.03 7.69 -1.65
N ILE A 239 -4.99 8.59 -0.66
CA ILE A 239 -4.98 10.03 -0.89
C ILE A 239 -3.55 10.45 -1.21
N THR A 240 -3.32 10.94 -2.43
CA THR A 240 -2.08 11.62 -2.80
C THR A 240 -2.35 13.12 -2.74
N PHE A 241 -1.80 13.80 -1.74
CA PHE A 241 -1.88 15.26 -1.66
C PHE A 241 -0.83 15.87 -2.58
N GLY A 242 -1.28 16.56 -3.62
CA GLY A 242 -0.47 17.52 -4.34
C GLY A 242 -0.60 18.88 -3.65
N THR A 243 0.43 19.33 -2.92
CA THR A 243 0.47 20.67 -2.36
C THR A 243 1.33 21.57 -3.23
N MET A 244 0.83 22.77 -3.58
CA MET A 244 1.71 23.82 -4.07
C MET A 244 2.59 24.29 -2.92
N LEU A 245 3.89 24.07 -3.06
CA LEU A 245 4.85 24.63 -2.12
C LEU A 245 4.90 26.16 -2.30
N ALA A 246 5.27 26.89 -1.24
CA ALA A 246 5.33 28.35 -1.23
C ALA A 246 6.18 28.96 -2.36
N ARG A 247 7.11 28.19 -2.95
CA ARG A 247 7.90 28.62 -4.12
C ARG A 247 7.13 28.54 -5.44
N ALA A 248 6.03 27.76 -5.49
CA ALA A 248 5.22 27.57 -6.69
C ALA A 248 3.93 28.41 -6.65
N ALA A 249 3.66 29.05 -5.53
CA ALA A 249 2.59 30.03 -5.33
C ALA A 249 3.11 31.44 -5.51
#